data_866da4fc81c77ccd62cb5abb63f6b1af
#
_entry.id   866da4fc81c77ccd62cb5abb63f6b1af
#
_cell.length_a   1.000
_cell.length_b   1.000
_cell.length_c   1.000
_cell.angle_alpha   90.00
_cell.angle_beta   90.00
_cell.angle_gamma   90.00
#
_symmetry.space_group_name_H-M   'P 1'
#
loop_
_entity.id
_entity.type
_entity.pdbx_description
1 polymer ?
#
loop_
_entity_poly.entity_id
_entity_poly.type
_entity_poly.pdbx_seq_one_letter_code
_entity_poly.pdbx_strand_id
1 'polypeptide(L)'
;MRDPERTRERLLQAAFREIYRSGFQSASLDTILASAGVTKGALYHYFKSKQALGYAVVEEVIAPDNYRQWVRPLQTGKDSIDALISAVEDIPVRPEVVRGGCQLINLAQEMSPLDAGFRKRLARIFDTWREAVAAVLREGQIRGSVRRDVEPADAAGLLIAMVEGYGSMAKNAQDPKVMKAGIRNIVDWLRSLRSPGNRKRV
;
A
#
# COMPACT_ATOMS: atom_id res chain seq x y z
N MET A 1 30.04 -20.32 1.64
CA MET A 1 30.20 -19.05 0.91
C MET A 1 28.97 -18.18 1.23
N ARG A 2 29.14 -16.95 1.77
CA ARG A 2 27.99 -16.07 2.08
C ARG A 2 27.46 -15.53 0.75
N ASP A 3 26.19 -15.80 0.45
CA ASP A 3 25.47 -15.28 -0.71
C ASP A 3 25.23 -13.75 -0.51
N PRO A 4 25.83 -12.89 -1.34
CA PRO A 4 25.69 -11.44 -1.21
C PRO A 4 24.25 -10.96 -1.38
N GLU A 5 23.48 -11.52 -2.32
CA GLU A 5 22.09 -11.14 -2.58
C GLU A 5 21.21 -11.49 -1.39
N ARG A 6 21.38 -12.68 -0.82
CA ARG A 6 20.65 -13.10 0.38
C ARG A 6 20.99 -12.24 1.60
N THR A 7 22.22 -11.76 1.71
CA THR A 7 22.61 -10.84 2.80
C THR A 7 21.93 -9.49 2.65
N ARG A 8 21.89 -8.94 1.44
CA ARG A 8 21.22 -7.67 1.14
C ARG A 8 19.71 -7.76 1.40
N GLU A 9 19.06 -8.84 0.97
CA GLU A 9 17.64 -9.08 1.21
C GLU A 9 17.32 -9.16 2.70
N ARG A 10 18.12 -9.89 3.50
CA ARG A 10 17.97 -9.96 4.96
C ARG A 10 18.03 -8.57 5.61
N LEU A 11 18.93 -7.70 5.16
CA LEU A 11 19.02 -6.32 5.61
C LEU A 11 17.76 -5.53 5.28
N LEU A 12 17.26 -5.63 4.05
CA LEU A 12 16.03 -4.96 3.62
C LEU A 12 14.83 -5.41 4.44
N GLN A 13 14.65 -6.71 4.64
CA GLN A 13 13.55 -7.26 5.42
C GLN A 13 13.63 -6.88 6.91
N ALA A 14 14.83 -6.87 7.48
CA ALA A 14 15.05 -6.43 8.86
C ALA A 14 14.77 -4.92 9.02
N ALA A 15 15.23 -4.12 8.07
CA ALA A 15 14.97 -2.68 8.04
C ALA A 15 13.48 -2.38 7.88
N PHE A 16 12.81 -3.08 6.97
CA PHE A 16 11.36 -2.95 6.79
C PHE A 16 10.61 -3.21 8.10
N ARG A 17 10.89 -4.33 8.79
CA ARG A 17 10.21 -4.66 10.05
C ARG A 17 10.46 -3.61 11.13
N GLU A 18 11.68 -3.12 11.25
CA GLU A 18 12.03 -2.12 12.25
C GLU A 18 11.38 -0.76 11.96
N ILE A 19 11.40 -0.31 10.68
CA ILE A 19 10.75 0.92 10.24
C ILE A 19 9.22 0.82 10.41
N TYR A 20 8.63 -0.31 10.05
CA TYR A 20 7.19 -0.52 10.21
C TYR A 20 6.74 -0.47 11.67
N ARG A 21 7.58 -1.00 12.59
CA ARG A 21 7.31 -1.03 14.02
C ARG A 21 7.49 0.33 14.71
N SER A 22 8.54 1.08 14.36
CA SER A 22 9.05 2.22 15.14
C SER A 22 9.03 3.55 14.39
N GLY A 23 8.70 3.54 13.08
CA GLY A 23 8.94 4.67 12.18
C GLY A 23 10.40 4.74 11.72
N PHE A 24 10.64 5.48 10.64
CA PHE A 24 11.98 5.59 10.05
C PHE A 24 12.95 6.34 10.95
N GLN A 25 12.50 7.45 11.55
CA GLN A 25 13.39 8.28 12.39
C GLN A 25 13.89 7.49 13.61
N SER A 26 12.99 6.77 14.29
CA SER A 26 13.30 6.00 15.50
C SER A 26 13.90 4.62 15.21
N ALA A 27 13.87 4.14 13.97
CA ALA A 27 14.44 2.83 13.61
C ALA A 27 15.93 2.77 13.93
N SER A 28 16.33 1.76 14.71
CA SER A 28 17.71 1.56 15.18
C SER A 28 18.49 0.71 14.18
N LEU A 29 19.64 1.21 13.71
CA LEU A 29 20.56 0.42 12.89
C LEU A 29 21.08 -0.81 13.63
N ASP A 30 21.34 -0.70 14.93
CA ASP A 30 21.83 -1.83 15.74
C ASP A 30 20.77 -2.93 15.84
N THR A 31 19.50 -2.57 16.02
CA THR A 31 18.38 -3.53 15.98
C THR A 31 18.26 -4.20 14.60
N ILE A 32 18.39 -3.44 13.52
CA ILE A 32 18.37 -3.94 12.14
C ILE A 32 19.52 -4.94 11.92
N LEU A 33 20.75 -4.57 12.33
CA LEU A 33 21.93 -5.42 12.19
C LEU A 33 21.80 -6.73 12.97
N ALA A 34 21.35 -6.65 14.22
CA ALA A 34 21.10 -7.81 15.07
C ALA A 34 20.03 -8.74 14.45
N SER A 35 18.91 -8.17 14.01
CA SER A 35 17.83 -8.92 13.35
C SER A 35 18.24 -9.56 12.02
N ALA A 36 19.09 -8.88 11.24
CA ALA A 36 19.63 -9.42 10.00
C ALA A 36 20.79 -10.40 10.20
N GLY A 37 21.40 -10.45 11.39
CA GLY A 37 22.59 -11.25 11.68
C GLY A 37 23.80 -10.87 10.84
N VAL A 38 24.02 -9.55 10.66
CA VAL A 38 25.09 -8.98 9.86
C VAL A 38 25.86 -7.90 10.62
N THR A 39 27.08 -7.61 10.19
CA THR A 39 27.93 -6.57 10.79
C THR A 39 27.62 -5.20 10.20
N LYS A 40 28.00 -4.14 10.92
CA LYS A 40 27.91 -2.74 10.46
C LYS A 40 28.68 -2.52 9.15
N GLY A 41 29.86 -3.14 9.00
CA GLY A 41 30.63 -3.08 7.76
C GLY A 41 29.89 -3.70 6.56
N ALA A 42 29.18 -4.83 6.77
CA ALA A 42 28.36 -5.43 5.72
C ALA A 42 27.20 -4.51 5.31
N LEU A 43 26.55 -3.83 6.25
CA LEU A 43 25.49 -2.85 5.91
C LEU A 43 26.03 -1.74 5.01
N TYR A 44 27.15 -1.11 5.38
CA TYR A 44 27.70 0.01 4.59
C TYR A 44 28.30 -0.42 3.24
N HIS A 45 28.59 -1.70 3.06
CA HIS A 45 28.91 -2.25 1.75
C HIS A 45 27.71 -2.17 0.78
N TYR A 46 26.47 -2.42 1.25
CA TYR A 46 25.27 -2.41 0.43
C TYR A 46 24.56 -1.05 0.41
N PHE A 47 24.55 -0.34 1.54
CA PHE A 47 23.79 0.91 1.71
C PHE A 47 24.68 1.97 2.35
N LYS A 48 24.94 3.06 1.61
CA LYS A 48 25.84 4.14 2.05
C LYS A 48 25.39 4.88 3.32
N SER A 49 24.10 4.77 3.69
CA SER A 49 23.52 5.43 4.87
C SER A 49 22.21 4.73 5.28
N LYS A 50 21.71 5.06 6.49
CA LYS A 50 20.36 4.68 6.94
C LYS A 50 19.29 5.19 5.96
N GLN A 51 19.48 6.40 5.43
CA GLN A 51 18.59 6.99 4.45
C GLN A 51 18.54 6.18 3.15
N ALA A 52 19.72 5.77 2.61
CA ALA A 52 19.79 4.92 1.42
C ALA A 52 19.12 3.55 1.64
N LEU A 53 19.27 2.97 2.83
CA LEU A 53 18.56 1.74 3.22
C LEU A 53 17.03 1.97 3.27
N GLY A 54 16.59 3.11 3.85
CA GLY A 54 15.17 3.47 3.91
C GLY A 54 14.56 3.67 2.52
N TYR A 55 15.28 4.30 1.58
CA TYR A 55 14.84 4.43 0.19
C TYR A 55 14.70 3.07 -0.49
N ALA A 56 15.66 2.18 -0.29
CA ALA A 56 15.58 0.83 -0.83
C ALA A 56 14.39 0.04 -0.24
N VAL A 57 14.08 0.21 1.05
CA VAL A 57 12.87 -0.37 1.66
C VAL A 57 11.60 0.13 0.94
N VAL A 58 11.51 1.43 0.62
CA VAL A 58 10.36 1.96 -0.13
C VAL A 58 10.27 1.34 -1.52
N GLU A 59 11.38 1.29 -2.25
CA GLU A 59 11.40 0.88 -3.66
C GLU A 59 11.32 -0.64 -3.85
N GLU A 60 11.91 -1.42 -2.94
CA GLU A 60 12.08 -2.87 -3.13
C GLU A 60 11.17 -3.72 -2.23
N VAL A 61 10.54 -3.11 -1.21
CA VAL A 61 9.60 -3.83 -0.33
C VAL A 61 8.21 -3.22 -0.41
N ILE A 62 8.06 -1.92 -0.10
CA ILE A 62 6.73 -1.29 -0.01
C ILE A 62 6.08 -1.17 -1.40
N ALA A 63 6.83 -0.73 -2.42
CA ALA A 63 6.28 -0.56 -3.77
C ALA A 63 5.82 -1.89 -4.39
N PRO A 64 6.60 -2.99 -4.35
CA PRO A 64 6.13 -4.28 -4.81
C PRO A 64 4.93 -4.83 -4.03
N ASP A 65 4.86 -4.59 -2.71
CA ASP A 65 3.70 -5.02 -1.89
C ASP A 65 2.44 -4.28 -2.30
N ASN A 66 2.52 -2.95 -2.45
CA ASN A 66 1.41 -2.13 -2.93
C ASN A 66 0.97 -2.55 -4.34
N TYR A 67 1.92 -2.82 -5.24
CA TYR A 67 1.62 -3.29 -6.59
C TYR A 67 0.87 -4.63 -6.58
N ARG A 68 1.31 -5.59 -5.75
CA ARG A 68 0.64 -6.90 -5.62
C ARG A 68 -0.77 -6.79 -5.08
N GLN A 69 -0.99 -5.90 -4.12
CA GLN A 69 -2.30 -5.71 -3.49
C GLN A 69 -3.27 -4.93 -4.39
N TRP A 70 -2.81 -3.87 -5.06
CA TRP A 70 -3.70 -2.88 -5.64
C TRP A 70 -3.64 -2.74 -7.16
N VAL A 71 -2.56 -3.18 -7.81
CA VAL A 71 -2.39 -3.00 -9.26
C VAL A 71 -2.59 -4.33 -9.99
N ARG A 72 -1.85 -5.35 -9.56
CA ARG A 72 -1.89 -6.67 -10.21
C ARG A 72 -3.30 -7.29 -10.29
N PRO A 73 -4.16 -7.24 -9.23
CA PRO A 73 -5.51 -7.81 -9.30
C PRO A 73 -6.41 -7.12 -10.32
N LEU A 74 -6.14 -5.86 -10.66
CA LEU A 74 -6.93 -5.09 -11.61
C LEU A 74 -6.64 -5.45 -13.08
N GLN A 75 -5.57 -6.19 -13.35
CA GLN A 75 -5.15 -6.60 -14.71
C GLN A 75 -5.80 -7.90 -15.19
N THR A 76 -6.77 -8.44 -14.46
CA THR A 76 -7.32 -9.81 -14.68
C THR A 76 -8.43 -9.93 -15.72
N GLY A 77 -8.85 -8.85 -16.37
CA GLY A 77 -9.94 -8.87 -17.37
C GLY A 77 -11.35 -9.08 -16.79
N LYS A 78 -11.51 -9.11 -15.46
CA LYS A 78 -12.82 -9.12 -14.77
C LYS A 78 -13.61 -7.83 -15.05
N ASP A 79 -14.90 -7.81 -14.70
CA ASP A 79 -15.66 -6.56 -14.61
C ASP A 79 -14.94 -5.56 -13.70
N SER A 80 -14.86 -4.31 -14.13
CA SER A 80 -14.06 -3.25 -13.46
C SER A 80 -14.43 -3.08 -12.00
N ILE A 81 -15.72 -3.06 -11.67
CA ILE A 81 -16.19 -2.90 -10.29
C ILE A 81 -15.95 -4.17 -9.47
N ASP A 82 -16.15 -5.36 -10.05
CA ASP A 82 -15.88 -6.63 -9.36
C ASP A 82 -14.38 -6.78 -9.04
N ALA A 83 -13.49 -6.32 -9.92
CA ALA A 83 -12.05 -6.34 -9.68
C ALA A 83 -11.66 -5.42 -8.51
N LEU A 84 -12.22 -4.21 -8.46
CA LEU A 84 -11.98 -3.26 -7.37
C LEU A 84 -12.56 -3.78 -6.04
N ILE A 85 -13.77 -4.34 -6.05
CA ILE A 85 -14.38 -4.95 -4.86
C ILE A 85 -13.50 -6.09 -4.34
N SER A 86 -13.06 -7.00 -5.21
CA SER A 86 -12.16 -8.09 -4.79
C SER A 86 -10.89 -7.57 -4.14
N ALA A 87 -10.25 -6.54 -4.71
CA ALA A 87 -9.03 -5.96 -4.13
C ALA A 87 -9.27 -5.35 -2.74
N VAL A 88 -10.45 -4.75 -2.51
CA VAL A 88 -10.85 -4.19 -1.21
C VAL A 88 -11.18 -5.29 -0.20
N GLU A 89 -11.89 -6.35 -0.62
CA GLU A 89 -12.24 -7.48 0.24
C GLU A 89 -11.03 -8.31 0.66
N ASP A 90 -9.97 -8.31 -0.16
CA ASP A 90 -8.69 -8.98 0.13
C ASP A 90 -7.82 -8.22 1.17
N ILE A 91 -8.25 -7.05 1.65
CA ILE A 91 -7.53 -6.33 2.71
C ILE A 91 -7.51 -7.19 3.99
N PRO A 92 -6.32 -7.52 4.53
CA PRO A 92 -6.23 -8.33 5.72
C PRO A 92 -6.66 -7.54 6.97
N VAL A 93 -7.66 -8.06 7.69
CA VAL A 93 -8.22 -7.45 8.91
C VAL A 93 -7.86 -8.21 10.19
N ARG A 94 -6.67 -8.80 10.24
CA ARG A 94 -6.16 -9.47 11.43
C ARG A 94 -5.66 -8.43 12.46
N PRO A 95 -5.79 -8.69 13.78
CA PRO A 95 -5.41 -7.73 14.82
C PRO A 95 -3.98 -7.19 14.69
N GLU A 96 -3.02 -8.04 14.34
CA GLU A 96 -1.61 -7.65 14.17
C GLU A 96 -1.40 -6.70 12.98
N VAL A 97 -2.17 -6.88 11.88
CA VAL A 97 -2.11 -5.99 10.71
C VAL A 97 -2.75 -4.66 11.04
N VAL A 98 -3.93 -4.67 11.67
CA VAL A 98 -4.64 -3.46 12.09
C VAL A 98 -3.81 -2.64 13.07
N ARG A 99 -3.10 -3.30 14.00
CA ARG A 99 -2.21 -2.63 14.96
C ARG A 99 -1.10 -1.83 14.26
N GLY A 100 -0.50 -2.38 13.21
CA GLY A 100 0.55 -1.71 12.45
C GLY A 100 0.02 -0.65 11.48
N GLY A 101 -1.17 -0.85 10.93
CA GLY A 101 -1.76 -0.02 9.87
C GLY A 101 -1.08 -0.18 8.51
N CYS A 102 -1.37 0.71 7.58
CA CYS A 102 -0.74 0.70 6.26
C CYS A 102 0.69 1.24 6.33
N GLN A 103 1.64 0.43 5.85
CA GLN A 103 3.07 0.78 5.81
C GLN A 103 3.35 2.00 4.93
N LEU A 104 2.61 2.16 3.82
CA LEU A 104 2.79 3.25 2.87
C LEU A 104 2.38 4.58 3.50
N ILE A 105 1.16 4.67 4.04
CA ILE A 105 0.65 5.92 4.62
C ILE A 105 1.40 6.29 5.91
N ASN A 106 1.78 5.32 6.75
CA ASN A 106 2.56 5.58 7.95
C ASN A 106 3.87 6.31 7.61
N LEU A 107 4.61 5.76 6.65
CA LEU A 107 5.90 6.33 6.25
C LEU A 107 5.73 7.64 5.48
N ALA A 108 4.65 7.78 4.70
CA ALA A 108 4.33 9.01 4.00
C ALA A 108 4.04 10.17 4.98
N GLN A 109 3.24 9.92 6.00
CA GLN A 109 2.93 10.93 7.03
C GLN A 109 4.17 11.33 7.82
N GLU A 110 5.05 10.38 8.16
CA GLU A 110 6.28 10.65 8.90
C GLU A 110 7.31 11.40 8.05
N MET A 111 7.61 10.88 6.86
CA MET A 111 8.83 11.28 6.12
C MET A 111 8.60 12.27 4.98
N SER A 112 7.39 12.39 4.44
CA SER A 112 7.16 13.32 3.32
C SER A 112 7.40 14.80 3.67
N PRO A 113 7.09 15.29 4.88
CA PRO A 113 7.43 16.65 5.27
C PRO A 113 8.92 16.87 5.54
N LEU A 114 9.67 15.81 5.87
CA LEU A 114 11.04 15.89 6.37
C LEU A 114 12.10 15.62 5.29
N ASP A 115 11.77 14.83 4.27
CA ASP A 115 12.73 14.33 3.28
C ASP A 115 12.13 14.26 1.88
N ALA A 116 12.67 15.07 0.97
CA ALA A 116 12.22 15.14 -0.41
C ALA A 116 12.43 13.81 -1.18
N GLY A 117 13.44 13.03 -0.83
CA GLY A 117 13.72 11.73 -1.43
C GLY A 117 12.66 10.70 -1.06
N PHE A 118 12.25 10.62 0.22
CA PHE A 118 11.11 9.81 0.65
C PHE A 118 9.81 10.29 -0.01
N ARG A 119 9.51 11.60 0.06
CA ARG A 119 8.31 12.17 -0.56
C ARG A 119 8.16 11.77 -2.01
N LYS A 120 9.23 11.92 -2.82
CA LYS A 120 9.21 11.58 -4.25
C LYS A 120 8.95 10.09 -4.49
N ARG A 121 9.53 9.20 -3.68
CA ARG A 121 9.38 7.74 -3.82
C ARG A 121 7.99 7.27 -3.43
N LEU A 122 7.49 7.78 -2.31
CA LEU A 122 6.16 7.45 -1.81
C LEU A 122 5.07 7.99 -2.75
N ALA A 123 5.22 9.22 -3.27
CA ALA A 123 4.31 9.79 -4.26
C ALA A 123 4.17 8.90 -5.50
N ARG A 124 5.27 8.33 -6.02
CA ARG A 124 5.21 7.40 -7.17
C ARG A 124 4.35 6.17 -6.90
N ILE A 125 4.36 5.64 -5.67
CA ILE A 125 3.53 4.48 -5.30
C ILE A 125 2.06 4.88 -5.32
N PHE A 126 1.70 6.01 -4.71
CA PHE A 126 0.33 6.53 -4.75
C PHE A 126 -0.13 6.84 -6.18
N ASP A 127 0.73 7.44 -7.00
CA ASP A 127 0.42 7.74 -8.40
C ASP A 127 0.19 6.47 -9.21
N THR A 128 1.02 5.43 -9.02
CA THR A 128 0.86 4.13 -9.68
C THR A 128 -0.46 3.48 -9.27
N TRP A 129 -0.79 3.50 -7.99
CA TRP A 129 -2.05 2.96 -7.49
C TRP A 129 -3.26 3.72 -8.05
N ARG A 130 -3.23 5.06 -7.95
CA ARG A 130 -4.31 5.93 -8.45
C ARG A 130 -4.55 5.72 -9.96
N GLU A 131 -3.48 5.67 -10.75
CA GLU A 131 -3.61 5.46 -12.19
C GLU A 131 -4.16 4.08 -12.54
N ALA A 132 -3.76 3.04 -11.84
CA ALA A 132 -4.31 1.69 -12.04
C ALA A 132 -5.83 1.63 -11.79
N VAL A 133 -6.29 2.26 -10.70
CA VAL A 133 -7.73 2.34 -10.40
C VAL A 133 -8.47 3.19 -11.45
N ALA A 134 -7.93 4.36 -11.81
CA ALA A 134 -8.54 5.23 -12.81
C ALA A 134 -8.62 4.54 -14.18
N ALA A 135 -7.59 3.80 -14.58
CA ALA A 135 -7.57 3.05 -15.84
C ALA A 135 -8.67 1.99 -15.88
N VAL A 136 -8.85 1.23 -14.79
CA VAL A 136 -9.91 0.22 -14.69
C VAL A 136 -11.31 0.85 -14.74
N LEU A 137 -11.51 2.01 -14.12
CA LEU A 137 -12.78 2.73 -14.18
C LEU A 137 -13.07 3.25 -15.60
N ARG A 138 -12.05 3.81 -16.29
CA ARG A 138 -12.18 4.22 -17.71
C ARG A 138 -12.56 3.04 -18.61
N GLU A 139 -11.90 1.90 -18.42
CA GLU A 139 -12.23 0.67 -19.15
C GLU A 139 -13.68 0.23 -18.89
N GLY A 140 -14.13 0.31 -17.63
CA GLY A 140 -15.52 0.04 -17.26
C GLY A 140 -16.52 0.99 -17.91
N GLN A 141 -16.17 2.27 -18.10
CA GLN A 141 -16.99 3.23 -18.85
C GLN A 141 -17.10 2.88 -20.33
N ILE A 142 -15.96 2.49 -20.94
CA ILE A 142 -15.93 2.03 -22.35
C ILE A 142 -16.82 0.80 -22.54
N ARG A 143 -16.78 -0.16 -21.60
CA ARG A 143 -17.59 -1.38 -21.60
C ARG A 143 -19.03 -1.16 -21.14
N GLY A 144 -19.39 0.03 -20.65
CA GLY A 144 -20.72 0.35 -20.16
C GLY A 144 -21.04 -0.23 -18.77
N SER A 145 -20.09 -0.76 -18.03
CA SER A 145 -20.28 -1.27 -16.67
C SER A 145 -20.17 -0.21 -15.59
N VAL A 146 -19.44 0.89 -15.86
CA VAL A 146 -19.30 2.05 -14.97
C VAL A 146 -20.07 3.24 -15.54
N ARG A 147 -20.74 3.99 -14.66
CA ARG A 147 -21.50 5.20 -15.03
C ARG A 147 -20.58 6.22 -15.70
N ARG A 148 -21.11 6.93 -16.71
CA ARG A 148 -20.35 7.96 -17.46
C ARG A 148 -20.13 9.27 -16.70
N ASP A 149 -20.95 9.54 -15.70
CA ASP A 149 -20.83 10.73 -14.84
C ASP A 149 -19.82 10.58 -13.71
N VAL A 150 -19.16 9.42 -13.59
CA VAL A 150 -18.04 9.19 -12.68
C VAL A 150 -16.77 9.74 -13.32
N GLU A 151 -16.08 10.67 -12.62
CA GLU A 151 -14.72 11.07 -13.02
C GLU A 151 -13.71 10.06 -12.48
N PRO A 152 -13.02 9.27 -13.36
CA PRO A 152 -12.19 8.16 -12.92
C PRO A 152 -11.03 8.55 -12.02
N ALA A 153 -10.41 9.72 -12.26
CA ALA A 153 -9.26 10.18 -11.46
C ALA A 153 -9.69 10.58 -10.04
N ASP A 154 -10.83 11.24 -9.90
CA ASP A 154 -11.39 11.66 -8.61
C ASP A 154 -11.88 10.43 -7.82
N ALA A 155 -12.56 9.50 -8.50
CA ALA A 155 -13.02 8.26 -7.88
C ALA A 155 -11.85 7.39 -7.41
N ALA A 156 -10.74 7.35 -8.15
CA ALA A 156 -9.52 6.66 -7.73
C ALA A 156 -8.91 7.32 -6.47
N GLY A 157 -8.84 8.65 -6.44
CA GLY A 157 -8.38 9.39 -5.27
C GLY A 157 -9.24 9.13 -4.04
N LEU A 158 -10.58 9.14 -4.21
CA LEU A 158 -11.52 8.86 -3.14
C LEU A 158 -11.40 7.43 -2.60
N LEU A 159 -11.24 6.42 -3.47
CA LEU A 159 -11.01 5.04 -3.05
C LEU A 159 -9.79 4.92 -2.14
N ILE A 160 -8.66 5.51 -2.57
CA ILE A 160 -7.41 5.48 -1.80
C ILE A 160 -7.62 6.20 -0.45
N ALA A 161 -8.25 7.37 -0.46
CA ALA A 161 -8.51 8.13 0.76
C ALA A 161 -9.40 7.35 1.75
N MET A 162 -10.44 6.64 1.26
CA MET A 162 -11.28 5.80 2.11
C MET A 162 -10.51 4.62 2.69
N VAL A 163 -9.73 3.90 1.88
CA VAL A 163 -8.91 2.75 2.34
C VAL A 163 -7.93 3.19 3.42
N GLU A 164 -7.15 4.24 3.16
CA GLU A 164 -6.16 4.74 4.10
C GLU A 164 -6.78 5.41 5.33
N GLY A 165 -7.92 6.08 5.17
CA GLY A 165 -8.68 6.68 6.26
C GLY A 165 -9.22 5.62 7.22
N TYR A 166 -9.91 4.58 6.73
CA TYR A 166 -10.39 3.48 7.57
C TYR A 166 -9.24 2.68 8.19
N GLY A 167 -8.14 2.46 7.44
CA GLY A 167 -6.94 1.83 7.97
C GLY A 167 -6.34 2.61 9.14
N SER A 168 -6.24 3.94 9.01
CA SER A 168 -5.74 4.81 10.07
C SER A 168 -6.67 4.87 11.29
N MET A 169 -7.99 4.93 11.07
CA MET A 169 -8.98 4.89 12.15
C MET A 169 -8.95 3.55 12.89
N ALA A 170 -8.86 2.43 12.16
CA ALA A 170 -8.78 1.10 12.75
C ALA A 170 -7.49 0.92 13.57
N LYS A 171 -6.35 1.43 13.06
CA LYS A 171 -5.08 1.47 13.77
C LYS A 171 -5.21 2.28 15.08
N ASN A 172 -5.80 3.47 15.02
CA ASN A 172 -5.99 4.31 16.21
C ASN A 172 -6.89 3.63 17.26
N ALA A 173 -8.00 3.01 16.81
CA ALA A 173 -8.93 2.29 17.69
C ALA A 173 -8.39 0.94 18.17
N GLN A 174 -7.34 0.39 17.54
CA GLN A 174 -6.84 -0.98 17.76
C GLN A 174 -7.93 -2.03 17.60
N ASP A 175 -8.95 -1.73 16.75
CA ASP A 175 -10.13 -2.57 16.55
C ASP A 175 -10.32 -2.95 15.08
N PRO A 176 -10.19 -4.25 14.74
CA PRO A 176 -10.46 -4.75 13.38
C PRO A 176 -11.90 -4.50 12.89
N LYS A 177 -12.87 -4.27 13.79
CA LYS A 177 -14.26 -4.00 13.41
C LYS A 177 -14.39 -2.69 12.62
N VAL A 178 -13.54 -1.70 12.92
CA VAL A 178 -13.51 -0.42 12.20
C VAL A 178 -13.12 -0.65 10.74
N MET A 179 -12.06 -1.43 10.48
CA MET A 179 -11.65 -1.77 9.11
C MET A 179 -12.71 -2.62 8.39
N LYS A 180 -13.33 -3.59 9.07
CA LYS A 180 -14.44 -4.37 8.48
C LYS A 180 -15.63 -3.49 8.09
N ALA A 181 -15.98 -2.49 8.89
CA ALA A 181 -17.01 -1.51 8.53
C ALA A 181 -16.58 -0.68 7.33
N GLY A 182 -15.31 -0.24 7.29
CA GLY A 182 -14.75 0.50 6.16
C GLY A 182 -14.82 -0.29 4.85
N ILE A 183 -14.42 -1.56 4.86
CA ILE A 183 -14.51 -2.45 3.69
C ILE A 183 -15.96 -2.51 3.18
N ARG A 184 -16.95 -2.73 4.04
CA ARG A 184 -18.37 -2.76 3.62
C ARG A 184 -18.79 -1.44 2.97
N ASN A 185 -18.47 -0.31 3.59
CA ASN A 185 -18.84 1.01 3.09
C ASN A 185 -18.18 1.31 1.74
N ILE A 186 -16.91 0.94 1.58
CA ILE A 186 -16.17 1.10 0.31
C ILE A 186 -16.79 0.20 -0.77
N VAL A 187 -17.11 -1.04 -0.45
CA VAL A 187 -17.77 -1.98 -1.38
C VAL A 187 -19.13 -1.44 -1.82
N ASP A 188 -19.94 -0.92 -0.90
CA ASP A 188 -21.25 -0.35 -1.26
C ASP A 188 -21.10 0.92 -2.11
N TRP A 189 -20.11 1.76 -1.83
CA TRP A 189 -19.78 2.89 -2.68
C TRP A 189 -19.32 2.43 -4.08
N LEU A 190 -18.42 1.45 -4.19
CA LEU A 190 -18.00 0.89 -5.49
C LEU A 190 -19.18 0.35 -6.29
N ARG A 191 -20.11 -0.36 -5.64
CA ARG A 191 -21.35 -0.84 -6.29
C ARG A 191 -22.20 0.31 -6.83
N SER A 192 -22.21 1.46 -6.19
CA SER A 192 -22.96 2.64 -6.65
C SER A 192 -22.40 3.25 -7.93
N LEU A 193 -21.13 2.95 -8.29
CA LEU A 193 -20.51 3.40 -9.54
C LEU A 193 -20.96 2.61 -10.77
N ARG A 194 -21.69 1.49 -10.60
CA ARG A 194 -22.20 0.69 -11.70
C ARG A 194 -23.26 1.43 -12.52
N SER A 195 -23.23 1.21 -13.82
CA SER A 195 -24.30 1.67 -14.71
C SER A 195 -25.63 1.01 -14.33
N PRO A 196 -26.78 1.73 -14.42
CA PRO A 196 -28.10 1.21 -14.01
C PRO A 196 -28.52 -0.09 -14.72
N GLY A 197 -28.08 -0.29 -15.97
CA GLY A 197 -28.39 -1.50 -16.76
C GLY A 197 -27.58 -2.74 -16.39
N ASN A 198 -26.55 -2.61 -15.56
CA ASN A 198 -25.65 -3.71 -15.19
C ASN A 198 -25.71 -4.04 -13.67
N ARG A 199 -26.77 -3.63 -12.98
CA ARG A 199 -27.04 -4.08 -11.62
C ARG A 199 -27.43 -5.55 -11.69
N LYS A 200 -26.50 -6.47 -11.41
CA LYS A 200 -26.88 -7.87 -11.15
C LYS A 200 -27.96 -7.83 -10.07
N ARG A 201 -29.18 -8.34 -10.40
CA ARG A 201 -30.21 -8.60 -9.38
C ARG A 201 -29.58 -9.56 -8.37
N VAL A 202 -29.42 -9.11 -7.14
CA VAL A 202 -29.07 -9.94 -5.98
C VAL A 202 -30.24 -10.82 -5.64
#